data_b9457ef95d63356cb66f413812934033
#
_entry.id   b9457ef95d63356cb66f413812934033
#
_cell.length_a   1.000
_cell.length_b   1.000
_cell.length_c   1.000
_cell.angle_alpha   90.00
_cell.angle_beta   90.00
_cell.angle_gamma   90.00
#
_symmetry.space_group_name_H-M   'P 1'
#
loop_
_entity.id
_entity.type
_entity.pdbx_description
1 polymer ?
#
loop_
_entity_poly.entity_id
_entity_poly.type
_entity_poly.pdbx_seq_one_letter_code
_entity_poly.pdbx_strand_id
1 'polypeptide(L)'
;GYVKDNEGVRLGDRPQDEPQFDPGVLTENGRTYLYTGACAAGDKSRSGAWVCVLGEDMLTMEEEPVCVVPGCEYSAGTSFAGHAFFEASSIRKAGDTYYFVYSSEVMHELCYATSKSPLGDFVYGGVIVSNCDLHIDTYKPADMPMAYGANNHGSIVQIKDQWYIFYHRHTNGSWYSRQGCAEPISIAEDGSIEQVEITSCGLNGGPLAGQGEYPAYLACHLFTDEPSMYVGGDAFPKVMQDGKDGDEEIGYVGNVQNSATIGFKYFDMKNVKKIRVTMRGYISGNIEVRLTWDCLLYTSPSPRDRQKS
;
A
#
# COMPACT_ATOMS: atom_id res chain seq x y z
N GLY A 1 -9.36 19.40 16.82
CA GLY A 1 -8.43 20.36 17.41
C GLY A 1 -7.18 20.49 16.57
N TYR A 2 -6.39 21.50 16.86
CA TYR A 2 -5.11 21.76 16.19
C TYR A 2 -4.03 21.89 17.25
N VAL A 3 -2.84 21.37 16.98
CA VAL A 3 -1.67 21.61 17.83
C VAL A 3 -1.26 23.07 17.71
N LYS A 4 -0.92 23.68 18.84
CA LYS A 4 -0.52 25.07 18.93
C LYS A 4 0.85 25.17 19.60
N ASP A 5 1.60 26.20 19.25
CA ASP A 5 2.82 26.55 19.97
C ASP A 5 2.49 27.24 21.33
N ASN A 6 3.55 27.57 22.08
CA ASN A 6 3.41 28.22 23.38
C ASN A 6 2.82 29.64 23.30
N GLU A 7 2.76 30.22 22.11
CA GLU A 7 2.12 31.51 21.85
C GLU A 7 0.64 31.36 21.44
N GLY A 8 0.16 30.12 21.33
CA GLY A 8 -1.20 29.79 20.93
C GLY A 8 -1.45 29.82 19.42
N VAL A 9 -0.39 29.94 18.61
CA VAL A 9 -0.48 29.90 17.15
C VAL A 9 -0.55 28.46 16.69
N ARG A 10 -1.50 28.13 15.81
CA ARG A 10 -1.65 26.80 15.25
C ARG A 10 -0.45 26.45 14.40
N LEU A 11 0.15 25.27 14.64
CA LEU A 11 1.22 24.75 13.80
C LEU A 11 0.70 24.47 12.39
N GLY A 12 1.51 24.79 11.40
CA GLY A 12 1.17 24.70 9.98
C GLY A 12 0.54 25.97 9.39
N ASP A 13 0.21 26.98 10.21
CA ASP A 13 -0.35 28.25 9.74
C ASP A 13 0.71 29.31 9.42
N ARG A 14 1.94 29.13 9.89
CA ARG A 14 3.06 30.03 9.56
C ARG A 14 3.71 29.60 8.23
N PRO A 15 4.24 30.53 7.43
CA PRO A 15 4.91 30.18 6.16
C PRO A 15 6.11 29.23 6.31
N GLN A 16 6.77 29.27 7.47
CA GLN A 16 7.91 28.42 7.80
C GLN A 16 7.54 27.08 8.45
N ASP A 17 6.29 26.92 8.85
CA ASP A 17 5.84 25.71 9.53
C ASP A 17 5.63 24.58 8.54
N GLU A 18 5.96 23.36 8.97
CA GLU A 18 5.64 22.14 8.23
C GLU A 18 4.13 21.83 8.32
N PRO A 19 3.51 21.27 7.26
CA PRO A 19 2.10 20.96 7.28
C PRO A 19 1.81 19.83 8.26
N GLN A 20 0.76 19.97 9.05
CA GLN A 20 0.24 18.88 9.89
C GLN A 20 -0.66 17.96 9.07
N PHE A 21 -0.05 17.18 8.18
CA PHE A 21 -0.71 16.31 7.22
C PHE A 21 -0.45 14.85 7.56
N ASP A 22 -1.41 13.97 7.31
CA ASP A 22 -1.34 12.51 7.53
C ASP A 22 -0.73 12.14 8.89
N PRO A 23 -1.38 12.48 10.02
CA PRO A 23 -0.79 12.33 11.34
C PRO A 23 -0.63 10.89 11.79
N GLY A 24 0.56 10.53 12.25
CA GLY A 24 0.84 9.32 13.02
C GLY A 24 0.96 9.65 14.51
N VAL A 25 0.45 8.79 15.38
CA VAL A 25 0.48 9.01 16.84
C VAL A 25 1.05 7.80 17.57
N LEU A 26 1.92 8.07 18.54
CA LEU A 26 2.42 7.09 19.49
C LEU A 26 2.26 7.64 20.91
N THR A 27 1.67 6.87 21.81
CA THR A 27 1.65 7.20 23.25
C THR A 27 2.42 6.13 24.00
N GLU A 28 3.43 6.57 24.76
CA GLU A 28 4.29 5.71 25.55
C GLU A 28 4.73 6.42 26.83
N ASN A 29 4.68 5.71 27.97
CA ASN A 29 5.10 6.23 29.29
C ASN A 29 4.48 7.59 29.66
N GLY A 30 3.21 7.80 29.26
CA GLY A 30 2.47 9.03 29.56
C GLY A 30 2.80 10.20 28.62
N ARG A 31 3.69 10.02 27.65
CA ARG A 31 4.00 11.02 26.61
C ARG A 31 3.35 10.65 25.28
N THR A 32 2.85 11.62 24.57
CA THR A 32 2.23 11.43 23.25
C THR A 32 3.03 12.17 22.18
N TYR A 33 3.43 11.42 21.16
CA TYR A 33 4.22 11.88 20.02
C TYR A 33 3.32 11.97 18.79
N LEU A 34 3.31 13.13 18.16
CA LEU A 34 2.58 13.39 16.90
C LEU A 34 3.57 13.56 15.76
N TYR A 35 3.47 12.69 14.77
CA TYR A 35 4.27 12.72 13.54
C TYR A 35 3.41 13.25 12.41
N THR A 36 3.94 14.20 11.63
CA THR A 36 3.21 14.85 10.52
C THR A 36 4.18 15.25 9.42
N GLY A 37 3.66 15.57 8.25
CA GLY A 37 4.42 16.16 7.16
C GLY A 37 3.83 15.87 5.78
N ALA A 38 4.22 16.66 4.79
CA ALA A 38 3.99 16.42 3.37
C ALA A 38 5.05 17.16 2.56
N CYS A 39 5.83 16.44 1.75
CA CYS A 39 6.98 16.97 1.04
C CYS A 39 6.96 16.55 -0.43
N ALA A 40 6.34 17.35 -1.30
CA ALA A 40 6.42 17.10 -2.74
C ALA A 40 7.87 17.30 -3.25
N ALA A 41 8.25 16.51 -4.25
CA ALA A 41 9.53 16.71 -4.93
C ALA A 41 9.63 18.13 -5.50
N GLY A 42 10.77 18.78 -5.29
CA GLY A 42 11.01 20.18 -5.70
C GLY A 42 10.50 21.24 -4.71
N ASP A 43 9.75 20.86 -3.68
CA ASP A 43 9.32 21.79 -2.64
C ASP A 43 10.39 21.97 -1.55
N LYS A 44 11.20 23.01 -1.71
CA LYS A 44 12.27 23.35 -0.75
C LYS A 44 11.75 24.00 0.54
N SER A 45 10.47 24.34 0.61
CA SER A 45 9.86 24.89 1.83
C SER A 45 9.49 23.80 2.85
N ARG A 46 9.58 22.52 2.45
CA ARG A 46 9.23 21.35 3.27
C ARG A 46 10.44 20.46 3.46
N SER A 47 10.83 20.24 4.71
CA SER A 47 12.06 19.55 5.04
C SER A 47 11.90 18.06 5.35
N GLY A 48 10.69 17.59 5.65
CA GLY A 48 10.47 16.18 5.91
C GLY A 48 9.27 15.87 6.80
N ALA A 49 9.32 14.68 7.42
CA ALA A 49 8.44 14.29 8.50
C ALA A 49 8.95 14.87 9.82
N TRP A 50 8.04 15.44 10.58
CA TRP A 50 8.33 16.03 11.88
C TRP A 50 7.60 15.31 13.00
N VAL A 51 8.23 15.28 14.18
CA VAL A 51 7.59 14.83 15.41
C VAL A 51 7.55 15.97 16.42
N CYS A 52 6.43 16.13 17.10
CA CYS A 52 6.32 16.95 18.30
C CYS A 52 5.77 16.12 19.47
N VAL A 53 6.16 16.53 20.69
CA VAL A 53 5.59 15.97 21.92
C VAL A 53 4.39 16.82 22.31
N LEU A 54 3.23 16.18 22.43
CA LEU A 54 1.99 16.85 22.82
C LEU A 54 1.93 17.04 24.33
N GLY A 55 1.43 18.18 24.74
CA GLY A 55 1.05 18.45 26.13
C GLY A 55 -0.13 17.59 26.59
N GLU A 56 -0.43 17.62 27.88
CA GLU A 56 -1.53 16.87 28.47
C GLU A 56 -2.91 17.23 27.85
N ASP A 57 -3.06 18.44 27.33
CA ASP A 57 -4.26 18.91 26.63
C ASP A 57 -4.39 18.36 25.20
N MET A 58 -3.36 17.66 24.66
CA MET A 58 -3.28 17.18 23.28
C MET A 58 -3.40 18.29 22.22
N LEU A 59 -3.20 19.55 22.59
CA LEU A 59 -3.37 20.72 21.73
C LEU A 59 -2.15 21.64 21.74
N THR A 60 -1.25 21.50 22.69
CA THR A 60 0.00 22.25 22.80
C THR A 60 1.21 21.35 22.64
N MET A 61 2.36 21.93 22.31
CA MET A 61 3.66 21.23 22.29
C MET A 61 4.35 21.40 23.63
N GLU A 62 5.04 20.35 24.10
CA GLU A 62 5.95 20.44 25.24
C GLU A 62 7.37 20.83 24.81
N GLU A 63 7.78 20.41 23.62
CA GLU A 63 9.13 20.59 23.09
C GLU A 63 9.08 21.04 21.63
N GLU A 64 10.13 21.69 21.13
CA GLU A 64 10.23 22.09 19.72
C GLU A 64 10.21 20.83 18.82
N PRO A 65 9.52 20.89 17.67
CA PRO A 65 9.44 19.78 16.73
C PRO A 65 10.80 19.38 16.18
N VAL A 66 10.99 18.09 15.93
CA VAL A 66 12.21 17.52 15.36
C VAL A 66 11.90 16.86 14.02
N CYS A 67 12.70 17.17 13.00
CA CYS A 67 12.64 16.46 11.71
C CYS A 67 13.24 15.06 11.88
N VAL A 68 12.45 14.02 11.59
CA VAL A 68 12.86 12.62 11.80
C VAL A 68 13.18 11.88 10.50
N VAL A 69 12.55 12.25 9.39
CA VAL A 69 12.83 11.69 8.07
C VAL A 69 12.85 12.82 7.05
N PRO A 70 13.95 13.04 6.33
CA PRO A 70 14.06 14.16 5.40
C PRO A 70 13.18 13.98 4.17
N GLY A 71 12.67 15.08 3.64
CA GLY A 71 12.04 15.17 2.33
C GLY A 71 13.08 15.13 1.19
N CYS A 72 12.61 15.01 -0.06
CA CYS A 72 13.44 14.84 -1.26
C CYS A 72 14.59 15.85 -1.34
N GLU A 73 14.31 17.15 -1.13
CA GLU A 73 15.30 18.23 -1.27
C GLU A 73 16.38 18.23 -0.17
N TYR A 74 16.19 17.46 0.90
CA TYR A 74 17.08 17.40 2.07
C TYR A 74 17.67 16.01 2.33
N SER A 75 17.34 15.02 1.49
CA SER A 75 17.75 13.62 1.70
C SER A 75 19.17 13.30 1.21
N ALA A 76 19.76 14.15 0.36
CA ALA A 76 21.07 13.92 -0.23
C ALA A 76 22.16 13.73 0.85
N GLY A 77 22.92 12.61 0.75
CA GLY A 77 23.96 12.26 1.70
C GLY A 77 23.45 11.61 2.99
N THR A 78 22.15 11.40 3.13
CA THR A 78 21.54 10.62 4.22
C THR A 78 21.23 9.20 3.77
N SER A 79 20.81 8.32 4.68
CA SER A 79 20.31 6.98 4.36
C SER A 79 19.02 6.98 3.55
N PHE A 80 18.32 8.11 3.46
CA PHE A 80 17.03 8.27 2.79
C PHE A 80 17.11 8.69 1.32
N ALA A 81 18.31 8.91 0.79
CA ALA A 81 18.49 9.35 -0.60
C ALA A 81 17.86 8.34 -1.59
N GLY A 82 16.93 8.80 -2.42
CA GLY A 82 16.14 7.98 -3.35
C GLY A 82 14.87 7.37 -2.76
N HIS A 83 14.67 7.47 -1.43
CA HIS A 83 13.48 7.01 -0.70
C HIS A 83 13.05 8.02 0.36
N ALA A 84 13.20 9.31 0.05
CA ALA A 84 12.88 10.39 0.97
C ALA A 84 11.39 10.43 1.33
N PHE A 85 11.08 11.07 2.44
CA PHE A 85 9.72 11.23 2.91
C PHE A 85 8.88 12.04 1.93
N PHE A 86 7.70 11.53 1.59
CA PHE A 86 6.68 12.26 0.87
C PHE A 86 5.48 12.57 1.77
N GLU A 87 4.81 11.57 2.34
CA GLU A 87 3.63 11.72 3.20
C GLU A 87 3.36 10.43 4.00
N ALA A 88 2.19 10.33 4.65
CA ALA A 88 1.66 9.10 5.24
C ALA A 88 2.41 8.62 6.49
N SER A 89 2.68 9.51 7.43
CA SER A 89 3.35 9.21 8.69
C SER A 89 2.62 8.14 9.50
N SER A 90 3.31 7.07 9.88
CA SER A 90 2.82 6.07 10.82
C SER A 90 3.96 5.54 11.67
N ILE A 91 3.73 5.39 12.96
CA ILE A 91 4.74 4.96 13.92
C ILE A 91 4.27 3.76 14.73
N ARG A 92 5.14 2.77 14.91
CA ARG A 92 4.91 1.61 15.79
C ARG A 92 6.18 1.24 16.51
N LYS A 93 6.04 0.55 17.62
CA LYS A 93 7.15 0.00 18.40
C LYS A 93 7.05 -1.52 18.40
N ALA A 94 8.16 -2.18 18.09
CA ALA A 94 8.32 -3.62 18.24
C ALA A 94 9.59 -3.89 19.06
N GLY A 95 9.44 -4.51 20.23
CA GLY A 95 10.53 -4.60 21.20
C GLY A 95 11.04 -3.21 21.58
N ASP A 96 12.34 -2.98 21.43
CA ASP A 96 12.99 -1.70 21.72
C ASP A 96 13.21 -0.82 20.48
N THR A 97 12.60 -1.18 19.35
CA THR A 97 12.79 -0.47 18.08
C THR A 97 11.51 0.23 17.65
N TYR A 98 11.62 1.49 17.29
CA TYR A 98 10.56 2.28 16.67
C TYR A 98 10.66 2.13 15.16
N TYR A 99 9.51 1.87 14.53
CA TYR A 99 9.34 1.74 13.09
C TYR A 99 8.48 2.89 12.59
N PHE A 100 9.08 3.80 11.85
CA PHE A 100 8.38 4.87 11.17
C PHE A 100 8.08 4.41 9.75
N VAL A 101 6.81 4.21 9.44
CA VAL A 101 6.32 3.79 8.10
C VAL A 101 5.81 5.00 7.37
N TYR A 102 6.17 5.15 6.11
CA TYR A 102 5.84 6.33 5.32
C TYR A 102 5.78 6.02 3.82
N SER A 103 5.08 6.88 3.05
CA SER A 103 5.12 6.91 1.59
C SER A 103 6.36 7.66 1.13
N SER A 104 7.16 7.07 0.25
CA SER A 104 8.37 7.69 -0.27
C SER A 104 8.09 8.61 -1.46
N GLU A 105 9.07 9.42 -1.84
CA GLU A 105 9.07 10.26 -3.04
C GLU A 105 8.80 9.48 -4.35
N VAL A 106 8.98 8.16 -4.32
CA VAL A 106 8.76 7.28 -5.48
C VAL A 106 7.27 6.95 -5.69
N MET A 107 6.40 7.31 -4.76
CA MET A 107 4.93 7.29 -4.89
C MET A 107 4.23 5.91 -4.96
N HIS A 108 4.95 4.83 -5.05
CA HIS A 108 4.35 3.47 -5.04
C HIS A 108 4.84 2.62 -3.88
N GLU A 109 5.79 3.15 -3.10
CA GLU A 109 6.46 2.45 -2.01
C GLU A 109 5.95 2.88 -0.65
N LEU A 110 5.62 1.93 0.21
CA LEU A 110 5.64 2.13 1.65
C LEU A 110 6.98 1.68 2.18
N CYS A 111 7.74 2.65 2.65
CA CYS A 111 9.05 2.47 3.26
C CYS A 111 8.95 2.43 4.78
N TYR A 112 10.03 1.99 5.42
CA TYR A 112 10.20 2.14 6.86
C TYR A 112 11.58 2.66 7.22
N ALA A 113 11.63 3.32 8.34
CA ALA A 113 12.86 3.72 9.02
C ALA A 113 12.82 3.24 10.47
N THR A 114 13.97 2.99 11.05
CA THR A 114 14.09 2.49 12.43
C THR A 114 14.90 3.42 13.30
N SER A 115 14.54 3.49 14.59
CA SER A 115 15.29 4.19 15.63
C SER A 115 15.14 3.51 16.98
N LYS A 116 16.04 3.83 17.92
CA LYS A 116 15.90 3.51 19.34
C LYS A 116 15.27 4.64 20.15
N SER A 117 14.93 5.75 19.49
CA SER A 117 14.28 6.92 20.09
C SER A 117 13.03 7.31 19.26
N PRO A 118 11.91 7.70 19.87
CA PRO A 118 10.77 8.22 19.14
C PRO A 118 11.02 9.62 18.55
N LEU A 119 12.06 10.33 19.00
CA LEU A 119 12.32 11.73 18.65
C LEU A 119 13.46 11.91 17.64
N GLY A 120 14.06 10.85 17.09
CA GLY A 120 15.14 11.07 16.13
C GLY A 120 16.02 9.86 15.87
N ASP A 121 17.12 10.11 15.17
CA ASP A 121 18.12 9.12 14.75
C ASP A 121 17.52 7.97 13.91
N PHE A 122 16.46 8.26 13.14
CA PHE A 122 15.89 7.28 12.23
C PHE A 122 16.84 7.00 11.06
N VAL A 123 16.97 5.74 10.73
CA VAL A 123 17.77 5.25 9.60
C VAL A 123 16.84 4.50 8.67
N TYR A 124 16.94 4.74 7.38
CA TYR A 124 16.19 4.03 6.36
C TYR A 124 16.41 2.51 6.45
N GLY A 125 15.33 1.77 6.52
CA GLY A 125 15.36 0.31 6.65
C GLY A 125 15.05 -0.44 5.37
N GLY A 126 14.23 0.13 4.50
CA GLY A 126 13.83 -0.51 3.24
C GLY A 126 12.39 -0.23 2.84
N VAL A 127 11.96 -0.88 1.76
CA VAL A 127 10.57 -0.92 1.30
C VAL A 127 9.86 -2.09 1.96
N ILE A 128 8.65 -1.87 2.49
CA ILE A 128 7.82 -2.95 3.03
C ILE A 128 6.95 -3.55 1.93
N VAL A 129 6.30 -2.70 1.12
CA VAL A 129 5.43 -3.12 0.03
C VAL A 129 5.40 -2.06 -1.07
N SER A 130 5.35 -2.50 -2.32
CA SER A 130 5.08 -1.66 -3.48
C SER A 130 3.67 -1.91 -3.99
N ASN A 131 2.87 -0.87 -4.20
CA ASN A 131 1.50 -0.98 -4.71
C ASN A 131 1.38 -1.70 -6.06
N CYS A 132 2.47 -1.84 -6.79
CA CYS A 132 2.53 -2.48 -8.09
C CYS A 132 3.57 -3.61 -8.19
N ASP A 133 4.06 -4.12 -7.07
CA ASP A 133 5.06 -5.20 -7.00
C ASP A 133 6.39 -4.89 -7.70
N LEU A 134 6.81 -3.65 -7.83
CA LEU A 134 8.15 -3.33 -8.30
C LEU A 134 9.21 -3.86 -7.33
N HIS A 135 10.37 -4.23 -7.86
CA HIS A 135 11.51 -4.81 -7.15
C HIS A 135 11.24 -6.22 -6.55
N ILE A 136 10.18 -6.87 -6.98
CA ILE A 136 9.86 -8.27 -6.69
C ILE A 136 10.12 -9.10 -7.95
N ASP A 137 10.97 -10.12 -7.87
CA ASP A 137 11.38 -11.01 -8.98
C ASP A 137 10.98 -12.48 -8.78
N THR A 138 10.26 -12.80 -7.73
CA THR A 138 9.86 -14.16 -7.37
C THR A 138 9.04 -14.87 -8.45
N TYR A 139 8.33 -14.13 -9.30
CA TYR A 139 7.45 -14.69 -10.34
C TYR A 139 7.46 -13.89 -11.65
N LYS A 140 8.19 -12.78 -11.73
CA LYS A 140 8.27 -11.89 -12.88
C LYS A 140 9.57 -11.07 -12.85
N PRO A 141 9.96 -10.37 -13.92
CA PRO A 141 11.04 -9.39 -13.86
C PRO A 141 10.80 -8.31 -12.79
N ALA A 142 11.84 -7.94 -12.04
CA ALA A 142 11.74 -7.01 -10.90
C ALA A 142 11.22 -5.61 -11.28
N ASP A 143 11.49 -5.15 -12.49
CA ASP A 143 11.09 -3.85 -13.03
C ASP A 143 9.70 -3.84 -13.70
N MET A 144 9.00 -4.99 -13.70
CA MET A 144 7.67 -5.12 -14.30
C MET A 144 6.59 -4.80 -13.27
N PRO A 145 5.83 -3.69 -13.41
CA PRO A 145 4.71 -3.39 -12.51
C PRO A 145 3.49 -4.25 -12.86
N MET A 146 2.75 -4.72 -11.86
CA MET A 146 1.61 -5.61 -12.02
C MET A 146 0.26 -4.98 -11.66
N ALA A 147 0.27 -3.74 -11.22
CA ALA A 147 -0.93 -3.00 -10.86
C ALA A 147 -0.65 -1.49 -10.98
N TYR A 148 -1.70 -0.69 -10.92
CA TYR A 148 -1.59 0.76 -10.91
C TYR A 148 -0.86 1.26 -9.66
N GLY A 149 0.20 2.03 -9.87
CA GLY A 149 0.96 2.71 -8.83
C GLY A 149 0.42 4.12 -8.61
N ALA A 150 0.23 4.50 -7.37
CA ALA A 150 -0.17 5.83 -6.96
C ALA A 150 0.29 6.05 -5.51
N ASN A 151 -0.09 7.18 -4.90
CA ASN A 151 0.18 7.39 -3.49
C ASN A 151 -0.37 6.23 -2.65
N ASN A 152 0.28 5.96 -1.55
CA ASN A 152 -0.10 4.92 -0.62
C ASN A 152 -0.08 5.45 0.81
N HIS A 153 -0.70 4.73 1.70
CA HIS A 153 -0.68 4.99 3.14
C HIS A 153 -0.86 3.67 3.86
N GLY A 154 -0.14 3.47 4.93
CA GLY A 154 -0.22 2.21 5.65
C GLY A 154 0.41 2.24 7.03
N SER A 155 0.31 1.11 7.71
CA SER A 155 0.88 0.91 9.04
C SER A 155 1.18 -0.56 9.28
N ILE A 156 2.22 -0.87 10.02
CA ILE A 156 2.44 -2.21 10.52
C ILE A 156 1.64 -2.43 11.81
N VAL A 157 1.05 -3.61 11.96
CA VAL A 157 0.28 -3.98 13.15
C VAL A 157 0.53 -5.45 13.48
N GLN A 158 0.70 -5.75 14.74
CA GLN A 158 0.77 -7.13 15.22
C GLN A 158 -0.64 -7.61 15.59
N ILE A 159 -1.07 -8.72 14.98
CA ILE A 159 -2.31 -9.41 15.30
C ILE A 159 -1.93 -10.80 15.82
N LYS A 160 -2.15 -11.05 17.10
CA LYS A 160 -1.62 -12.22 17.81
C LYS A 160 -0.10 -12.28 17.66
N ASP A 161 0.42 -13.34 17.07
CA ASP A 161 1.87 -13.56 16.90
C ASP A 161 2.39 -13.17 15.50
N GLN A 162 1.53 -12.64 14.64
CA GLN A 162 1.86 -12.27 13.25
C GLN A 162 1.83 -10.76 13.06
N TRP A 163 2.88 -10.20 12.47
CA TRP A 163 2.91 -8.83 11.98
C TRP A 163 2.34 -8.73 10.58
N TYR A 164 1.64 -7.64 10.31
CA TYR A 164 1.06 -7.32 9.00
C TYR A 164 1.38 -5.89 8.64
N ILE A 165 1.57 -5.63 7.33
CA ILE A 165 1.42 -4.30 6.74
C ILE A 165 -0.02 -4.14 6.27
N PHE A 166 -0.71 -3.13 6.78
CA PHE A 166 -1.99 -2.67 6.23
C PHE A 166 -1.72 -1.47 5.35
N TYR A 167 -2.29 -1.45 4.16
CA TYR A 167 -2.09 -0.40 3.19
C TYR A 167 -3.29 -0.27 2.27
N HIS A 168 -3.28 0.68 1.33
CA HIS A 168 -4.33 0.79 0.33
C HIS A 168 -3.76 0.83 -1.09
N ARG A 169 -4.63 0.47 -2.06
CA ARG A 169 -4.38 0.59 -3.49
C ARG A 169 -5.52 1.32 -4.18
N HIS A 170 -5.21 2.02 -5.28
CA HIS A 170 -6.19 2.72 -6.12
C HIS A 170 -6.78 1.79 -7.17
N THR A 171 -7.56 0.80 -6.76
CA THR A 171 -8.07 -0.26 -7.63
C THR A 171 -9.26 0.16 -8.51
N ASN A 172 -9.78 1.38 -8.35
CA ASN A 172 -10.81 1.97 -9.21
C ASN A 172 -10.33 3.18 -10.03
N GLY A 173 -9.02 3.41 -10.09
CA GLY A 173 -8.45 4.47 -10.92
C GLY A 173 -8.79 5.90 -10.49
N SER A 174 -9.16 6.10 -9.24
CA SER A 174 -9.47 7.40 -8.63
C SER A 174 -8.64 7.59 -7.37
N TRP A 175 -8.16 8.80 -7.13
CA TRP A 175 -7.45 9.18 -5.90
C TRP A 175 -8.27 8.95 -4.62
N TYR A 176 -9.59 8.86 -4.76
CA TYR A 176 -10.52 8.69 -3.66
C TYR A 176 -10.96 7.24 -3.43
N SER A 177 -10.78 6.36 -4.41
CA SER A 177 -11.16 4.95 -4.31
C SER A 177 -9.99 4.12 -3.80
N ARG A 178 -9.91 3.96 -2.49
CA ARG A 178 -8.80 3.31 -1.79
C ARG A 178 -9.26 1.97 -1.23
N GLN A 179 -8.88 0.89 -1.88
CA GLN A 179 -9.14 -0.47 -1.38
C GLN A 179 -8.13 -0.83 -0.30
N GLY A 180 -8.61 -1.20 0.89
CA GLY A 180 -7.76 -1.71 1.97
C GLY A 180 -7.15 -3.07 1.61
N CYS A 181 -5.86 -3.21 1.86
CA CYS A 181 -5.06 -4.41 1.62
C CYS A 181 -4.25 -4.75 2.87
N ALA A 182 -3.85 -6.01 3.01
CA ALA A 182 -2.97 -6.44 4.09
C ALA A 182 -2.09 -7.61 3.61
N GLU A 183 -0.81 -7.59 4.03
CA GLU A 183 0.12 -8.68 3.79
C GLU A 183 0.83 -9.05 5.09
N PRO A 184 1.08 -10.34 5.37
CA PRO A 184 1.92 -10.73 6.49
C PRO A 184 3.36 -10.29 6.25
N ILE A 185 4.00 -9.78 7.29
CA ILE A 185 5.41 -9.40 7.29
C ILE A 185 6.13 -10.10 8.43
N SER A 186 7.45 -10.19 8.32
CA SER A 186 8.32 -10.67 9.40
C SER A 186 9.31 -9.60 9.76
N ILE A 187 9.49 -9.38 11.06
CA ILE A 187 10.58 -8.56 11.58
C ILE A 187 11.69 -9.51 11.98
N ALA A 188 12.84 -9.42 11.32
CA ALA A 188 14.00 -10.25 11.59
C ALA A 188 14.66 -9.91 12.94
N GLU A 189 15.59 -10.72 13.40
CA GLU A 189 16.30 -10.48 14.68
C GLU A 189 17.11 -9.17 14.70
N ASP A 190 17.59 -8.75 13.53
CA ASP A 190 18.30 -7.46 13.37
C ASP A 190 17.34 -6.26 13.24
N GLY A 191 16.03 -6.50 13.24
CA GLY A 191 14.96 -5.51 13.08
C GLY A 191 14.61 -5.20 11.63
N SER A 192 15.21 -5.86 10.64
CA SER A 192 14.87 -5.65 9.24
C SER A 192 13.53 -6.25 8.87
N ILE A 193 12.86 -5.64 7.87
CA ILE A 193 11.64 -6.14 7.24
C ILE A 193 11.93 -6.31 5.76
N GLU A 194 11.78 -7.53 5.26
CA GLU A 194 11.91 -7.83 3.84
C GLU A 194 10.66 -7.36 3.07
N GLN A 195 10.84 -6.83 1.87
CA GLN A 195 9.73 -6.39 1.04
C GLN A 195 8.82 -7.58 0.71
N VAL A 196 7.51 -7.38 0.88
CA VAL A 196 6.49 -8.38 0.57
C VAL A 196 5.79 -8.08 -0.75
N GLU A 197 5.30 -9.15 -1.38
CA GLU A 197 4.45 -9.08 -2.58
C GLU A 197 3.06 -8.57 -2.24
N ILE A 198 2.38 -7.91 -3.20
CA ILE A 198 0.93 -7.74 -3.13
C ILE A 198 0.24 -9.08 -3.45
N THR A 199 -0.69 -9.52 -2.61
CA THR A 199 -1.37 -10.80 -2.77
C THR A 199 -2.90 -10.68 -2.65
N SER A 200 -3.59 -11.79 -2.94
CA SER A 200 -5.01 -11.95 -2.64
C SER A 200 -5.25 -12.59 -1.27
N CYS A 201 -4.18 -12.86 -0.51
CA CYS A 201 -4.26 -13.65 0.72
C CYS A 201 -4.77 -12.85 1.92
N GLY A 202 -4.46 -11.56 1.99
CA GLY A 202 -4.87 -10.69 3.08
C GLY A 202 -4.48 -11.28 4.45
N LEU A 203 -5.41 -11.25 5.39
CA LEU A 203 -5.20 -11.77 6.75
C LEU A 203 -5.18 -13.30 6.86
N ASN A 204 -5.36 -14.03 5.76
CA ASN A 204 -5.21 -15.49 5.77
C ASN A 204 -3.77 -15.94 6.08
N GLY A 205 -2.80 -15.06 5.86
CA GLY A 205 -1.40 -15.30 6.23
C GLY A 205 -0.67 -16.33 5.34
N GLY A 206 -1.30 -16.77 4.24
CA GLY A 206 -0.75 -17.74 3.30
C GLY A 206 -1.75 -18.04 2.19
N PRO A 207 -1.45 -19.01 1.29
CA PRO A 207 -2.32 -19.31 0.16
C PRO A 207 -3.76 -19.61 0.58
N LEU A 208 -4.71 -19.03 -0.15
CA LEU A 208 -6.13 -19.33 0.01
C LEU A 208 -6.42 -20.78 -0.44
N ALA A 209 -7.46 -21.39 0.10
CA ALA A 209 -7.87 -22.72 -0.33
C ALA A 209 -8.25 -22.70 -1.81
N GLY A 210 -7.80 -23.69 -2.60
CA GLY A 210 -8.18 -23.82 -4.01
C GLY A 210 -9.62 -24.29 -4.23
N GLN A 211 -10.37 -24.50 -3.14
CA GLN A 211 -11.76 -24.90 -3.15
C GLN A 211 -12.59 -23.82 -2.43
N GLY A 212 -13.69 -23.40 -3.05
CA GLY A 212 -14.56 -22.39 -2.50
C GLY A 212 -15.03 -21.39 -3.55
N GLU A 213 -15.70 -20.36 -3.10
CA GLU A 213 -16.12 -19.22 -3.90
C GLU A 213 -15.42 -17.97 -3.37
N TYR A 214 -14.82 -17.21 -4.26
CA TYR A 214 -14.05 -16.03 -3.93
C TYR A 214 -14.49 -14.85 -4.78
N PRO A 215 -14.64 -13.67 -4.18
CA PRO A 215 -14.99 -12.47 -4.92
C PRO A 215 -13.83 -12.01 -5.82
N ALA A 216 -14.17 -11.57 -7.03
CA ALA A 216 -13.17 -11.12 -8.01
C ALA A 216 -12.37 -9.89 -7.54
N TYR A 217 -12.89 -9.10 -6.61
CA TYR A 217 -12.17 -7.93 -6.07
C TYR A 217 -10.97 -8.27 -5.19
N LEU A 218 -10.74 -9.56 -4.86
CA LEU A 218 -9.47 -10.00 -4.26
C LEU A 218 -8.30 -9.98 -5.25
N ALA A 219 -8.54 -9.64 -6.51
CA ALA A 219 -7.49 -9.55 -7.51
C ALA A 219 -6.36 -8.60 -7.05
N CYS A 220 -5.14 -9.12 -7.04
CA CYS A 220 -3.95 -8.34 -6.75
C CYS A 220 -3.35 -7.71 -8.02
N HIS A 221 -3.63 -8.26 -9.20
CA HIS A 221 -3.18 -7.72 -10.48
C HIS A 221 -4.38 -7.28 -11.33
N LEU A 222 -4.33 -6.05 -11.83
CA LEU A 222 -5.36 -5.45 -12.67
C LEU A 222 -4.67 -4.60 -13.73
N PHE A 223 -4.59 -5.08 -14.96
CA PHE A 223 -3.99 -4.34 -16.07
C PHE A 223 -4.54 -4.78 -17.43
N THR A 224 -4.26 -4.02 -18.47
CA THR A 224 -4.65 -4.29 -19.86
C THR A 224 -3.41 -4.19 -20.74
N ASP A 225 -3.31 -5.05 -21.75
CA ASP A 225 -2.17 -5.19 -22.65
C ASP A 225 -0.86 -5.47 -21.89
N GLU A 226 0.06 -4.52 -21.88
CA GLU A 226 1.30 -4.64 -21.11
C GLU A 226 1.12 -4.05 -19.71
N PRO A 227 1.68 -4.70 -18.68
CA PRO A 227 1.66 -4.15 -17.33
C PRO A 227 2.29 -2.76 -17.28
N SER A 228 1.59 -1.81 -16.65
CA SER A 228 2.05 -0.44 -16.51
C SER A 228 1.64 0.15 -15.17
N MET A 229 2.53 0.88 -14.54
CA MET A 229 2.27 1.63 -13.32
C MET A 229 1.47 2.93 -13.60
N TYR A 230 1.50 3.44 -14.81
CA TYR A 230 0.91 4.74 -15.20
C TYR A 230 -0.24 4.57 -16.19
N VAL A 231 -1.16 3.68 -15.88
CA VAL A 231 -2.33 3.44 -16.75
C VAL A 231 -3.38 4.51 -16.47
N GLY A 232 -3.87 5.16 -17.51
CA GLY A 232 -4.98 6.10 -17.39
C GLY A 232 -6.25 5.43 -16.85
N GLY A 233 -7.05 6.19 -16.08
CA GLY A 233 -8.16 5.67 -15.28
C GLY A 233 -9.19 4.79 -16.00
N ASP A 234 -9.31 4.84 -17.34
CA ASP A 234 -10.25 4.02 -18.09
C ASP A 234 -9.59 2.86 -18.87
N ALA A 235 -8.28 2.70 -18.75
CA ALA A 235 -7.53 1.73 -19.53
C ALA A 235 -7.27 0.39 -18.83
N PHE A 236 -7.75 0.17 -17.60
CA PHE A 236 -7.54 -1.07 -16.88
C PHE A 236 -8.80 -1.60 -16.19
N PRO A 237 -8.87 -2.91 -15.87
CA PRO A 237 -9.93 -3.47 -15.05
C PRO A 237 -9.96 -2.80 -13.67
N LYS A 238 -11.16 -2.53 -13.17
CA LYS A 238 -11.36 -1.78 -11.92
C LYS A 238 -12.18 -2.59 -10.93
N VAL A 239 -11.84 -2.47 -9.65
CA VAL A 239 -12.72 -2.93 -8.58
C VAL A 239 -13.87 -1.94 -8.45
N MET A 240 -15.06 -2.43 -8.61
CA MET A 240 -16.32 -1.68 -8.56
C MET A 240 -17.28 -2.36 -7.60
N GLN A 241 -18.30 -1.65 -7.18
CA GLN A 241 -19.36 -2.19 -6.33
C GLN A 241 -20.72 -1.65 -6.78
N ASP A 242 -21.78 -2.43 -6.49
CA ASP A 242 -23.17 -2.01 -6.68
C ASP A 242 -23.69 -1.34 -5.41
N GLY A 243 -24.69 -0.46 -5.57
CA GLY A 243 -25.36 0.18 -4.45
C GLY A 243 -24.71 1.50 -4.00
N LYS A 244 -24.97 1.87 -2.77
CA LYS A 244 -24.49 3.11 -2.14
C LYS A 244 -23.66 2.77 -0.92
N ASP A 245 -22.86 3.71 -0.45
CA ASP A 245 -22.10 3.56 0.78
C ASP A 245 -23.01 3.17 1.94
N GLY A 246 -22.69 2.05 2.58
CA GLY A 246 -23.44 1.50 3.72
C GLY A 246 -24.47 0.42 3.38
N ASP A 247 -24.71 0.12 2.10
CA ASP A 247 -25.51 -1.04 1.69
C ASP A 247 -24.65 -2.32 1.75
N GLU A 248 -25.29 -3.49 1.84
CA GLU A 248 -24.63 -4.77 1.61
C GLU A 248 -24.29 -4.94 0.12
N GLU A 249 -23.13 -4.46 -0.27
CA GLU A 249 -22.76 -4.36 -1.67
C GLU A 249 -21.94 -5.55 -2.14
N ILE A 250 -22.18 -5.95 -3.37
CA ILE A 250 -21.39 -6.98 -4.04
C ILE A 250 -20.32 -6.29 -4.88
N GLY A 251 -19.06 -6.38 -4.42
CA GLY A 251 -17.91 -5.94 -5.19
C GLY A 251 -17.62 -6.87 -6.37
N TYR A 252 -17.16 -6.30 -7.47
CA TYR A 252 -16.81 -7.02 -8.69
C TYR A 252 -15.68 -6.33 -9.44
N VAL A 253 -15.07 -7.02 -10.40
CA VAL A 253 -14.13 -6.39 -11.34
C VAL A 253 -14.90 -6.01 -12.59
N GLY A 254 -14.97 -4.71 -12.87
CA GLY A 254 -15.59 -4.11 -14.05
C GLY A 254 -14.55 -3.57 -15.03
N ASN A 255 -15.03 -2.91 -16.09
CA ASN A 255 -14.19 -2.38 -17.16
C ASN A 255 -13.25 -3.41 -17.79
N VAL A 256 -13.75 -4.65 -17.94
CA VAL A 256 -12.98 -5.75 -18.53
C VAL A 256 -12.99 -5.60 -20.04
N GLN A 257 -11.91 -5.09 -20.58
CA GLN A 257 -11.72 -4.84 -22.03
C GLN A 257 -10.90 -5.98 -22.66
N ASN A 258 -10.64 -5.86 -23.97
CA ASN A 258 -9.75 -6.76 -24.65
C ASN A 258 -8.35 -6.71 -23.99
N SER A 259 -7.69 -7.87 -23.89
CA SER A 259 -6.38 -8.03 -23.25
C SER A 259 -6.34 -7.74 -21.74
N ALA A 260 -7.51 -7.59 -21.08
CA ALA A 260 -7.55 -7.39 -19.63
C ALA A 260 -6.98 -8.60 -18.89
N THR A 261 -6.07 -8.34 -17.95
CA THR A 261 -5.52 -9.34 -17.03
C THR A 261 -6.02 -9.08 -15.62
N ILE A 262 -6.60 -10.11 -15.02
CA ILE A 262 -7.07 -10.12 -13.63
C ILE A 262 -6.33 -11.26 -12.93
N GLY A 263 -5.39 -10.90 -12.07
CA GLY A 263 -4.50 -11.88 -11.43
C GLY A 263 -4.75 -12.04 -9.94
N PHE A 264 -4.57 -13.26 -9.48
CA PHE A 264 -4.75 -13.66 -8.09
C PHE A 264 -3.50 -14.39 -7.59
N LYS A 265 -3.04 -14.10 -6.39
CA LYS A 265 -1.94 -14.77 -5.66
C LYS A 265 -2.30 -14.85 -4.18
N TYR A 266 -2.16 -15.96 -3.53
CA TYR A 266 -1.88 -17.33 -3.97
C TYR A 266 -3.05 -18.22 -3.60
N PHE A 267 -3.20 -19.33 -4.35
CA PHE A 267 -4.18 -20.36 -4.05
C PHE A 267 -3.50 -21.74 -4.00
N ASP A 268 -3.86 -22.58 -3.02
CA ASP A 268 -3.49 -24.00 -3.05
C ASP A 268 -4.33 -24.70 -4.11
N MET A 269 -3.74 -24.88 -5.30
CA MET A 269 -4.40 -25.49 -6.43
C MET A 269 -4.37 -27.04 -6.40
N LYS A 270 -3.91 -27.65 -5.31
CA LYS A 270 -3.88 -29.11 -5.17
C LYS A 270 -5.29 -29.69 -5.29
N ASN A 271 -5.44 -30.66 -6.20
CA ASN A 271 -6.71 -31.33 -6.51
C ASN A 271 -7.80 -30.45 -7.13
N VAL A 272 -7.53 -29.22 -7.54
CA VAL A 272 -8.48 -28.40 -8.28
C VAL A 272 -8.69 -28.99 -9.67
N LYS A 273 -9.95 -29.29 -10.01
CA LYS A 273 -10.32 -29.90 -11.30
C LYS A 273 -11.05 -28.91 -12.22
N LYS A 274 -11.57 -27.83 -11.66
CA LYS A 274 -12.39 -26.89 -12.39
C LYS A 274 -12.32 -25.50 -11.76
N ILE A 275 -12.16 -24.49 -12.60
CA ILE A 275 -12.32 -23.09 -12.25
C ILE A 275 -13.61 -22.61 -12.91
N ARG A 276 -14.45 -21.93 -12.15
CA ARG A 276 -15.67 -21.28 -12.63
C ARG A 276 -15.54 -19.77 -12.44
N VAL A 277 -15.80 -19.02 -13.48
CA VAL A 277 -15.88 -17.55 -13.40
C VAL A 277 -17.33 -17.15 -13.59
N THR A 278 -17.87 -16.42 -12.61
CA THR A 278 -19.22 -15.84 -12.70
C THR A 278 -19.09 -14.43 -13.26
N MET A 279 -19.83 -14.15 -14.31
CA MET A 279 -19.81 -12.88 -15.03
C MET A 279 -21.23 -12.38 -15.27
N ARG A 280 -21.37 -11.06 -15.41
CA ARG A 280 -22.62 -10.42 -15.83
C ARG A 280 -22.37 -9.52 -17.03
N GLY A 281 -23.39 -9.33 -17.85
CA GLY A 281 -23.35 -8.51 -19.07
C GLY A 281 -23.21 -9.34 -20.35
N TYR A 282 -23.12 -8.64 -21.46
CA TYR A 282 -22.92 -9.26 -22.77
C TYR A 282 -21.43 -9.39 -23.05
N ILE A 283 -20.95 -10.62 -23.10
CA ILE A 283 -19.54 -10.93 -23.33
C ILE A 283 -19.43 -11.69 -24.65
N SER A 284 -18.55 -11.20 -25.52
CA SER A 284 -18.08 -11.94 -26.70
C SER A 284 -16.56 -12.00 -26.63
N GLY A 285 -15.99 -13.20 -26.76
CA GLY A 285 -14.55 -13.42 -26.72
C GLY A 285 -14.16 -14.68 -25.97
N ASN A 286 -12.87 -14.80 -25.68
CA ASN A 286 -12.29 -15.94 -24.98
C ASN A 286 -11.76 -15.49 -23.61
N ILE A 287 -11.90 -16.34 -22.61
CA ILE A 287 -11.19 -16.23 -21.34
C ILE A 287 -10.09 -17.26 -21.35
N GLU A 288 -8.88 -16.79 -21.15
CA GLU A 288 -7.69 -17.59 -21.00
C GLU A 288 -7.31 -17.68 -19.52
N VAL A 289 -7.11 -18.87 -19.00
CA VAL A 289 -6.65 -19.10 -17.62
C VAL A 289 -5.21 -19.54 -17.65
N ARG A 290 -4.34 -18.78 -17.03
CA ARG A 290 -2.92 -19.10 -16.82
C ARG A 290 -2.69 -19.42 -15.35
N LEU A 291 -1.94 -20.45 -15.04
CA LEU A 291 -1.63 -20.83 -13.64
C LEU A 291 -0.31 -20.23 -13.15
N THR A 292 0.52 -19.77 -14.06
CA THR A 292 1.78 -19.07 -13.76
C THR A 292 1.97 -17.94 -14.77
N TRP A 293 2.87 -16.98 -14.47
CA TRP A 293 3.23 -15.95 -15.42
C TRP A 293 3.86 -16.52 -16.71
N ASP A 294 4.67 -17.56 -16.58
CA ASP A 294 5.54 -18.09 -17.66
C ASP A 294 4.91 -19.09 -18.61
N CYS A 295 3.59 -19.28 -18.65
CA CYS A 295 2.94 -20.12 -19.64
C CYS A 295 2.62 -21.58 -19.29
N LEU A 296 1.45 -21.80 -18.77
CA LEU A 296 0.67 -22.94 -19.26
C LEU A 296 -0.72 -22.41 -19.61
N LEU A 297 -0.96 -22.23 -20.89
CA LEU A 297 -2.24 -21.79 -21.42
C LEU A 297 -3.25 -22.92 -21.34
N TYR A 298 -4.28 -22.76 -20.50
CA TYR A 298 -5.49 -23.54 -20.61
C TYR A 298 -6.55 -22.67 -21.31
N THR A 299 -6.73 -22.86 -22.61
CA THR A 299 -7.85 -22.29 -23.34
C THR A 299 -9.09 -23.14 -23.10
N SER A 300 -10.15 -22.58 -22.55
CA SER A 300 -11.45 -23.19 -22.59
C SER A 300 -12.14 -22.73 -23.88
N PRO A 301 -12.45 -23.63 -24.83
CA PRO A 301 -13.19 -23.23 -26.01
C PRO A 301 -14.55 -22.65 -25.60
N SER A 302 -14.95 -21.56 -26.25
CA SER A 302 -16.27 -20.97 -26.11
C SER A 302 -17.36 -22.03 -26.35
N PRO A 303 -18.51 -21.98 -25.66
CA PRO A 303 -19.63 -22.86 -25.95
C PRO A 303 -20.03 -22.87 -27.42
N ARG A 304 -19.75 -21.81 -28.19
CA ARG A 304 -20.01 -21.74 -29.64
C ARG A 304 -19.04 -22.61 -30.46
N ASP A 305 -17.84 -22.85 -29.99
CA ASP A 305 -16.84 -23.65 -30.71
C ASP A 305 -17.11 -25.15 -30.60
N ARG A 306 -17.89 -25.58 -29.59
CA ARG A 306 -18.32 -26.98 -29.42
C ARG A 306 -19.45 -27.40 -30.35
N GLN A 307 -20.14 -26.45 -31.02
CA GLN A 307 -21.23 -26.73 -31.97
C GLN A 307 -20.73 -26.93 -33.40
N LYS A 308 -19.46 -26.78 -33.67
CA LYS A 308 -18.88 -26.93 -35.01
C LYS A 308 -17.93 -28.13 -35.17
N SER A 309 -17.88 -29.05 -34.20
CA SER A 309 -17.13 -30.28 -34.28
C SER A 309 -18.06 -31.49 -34.28
#